data_abd521d00167ea7f9f9c3d7ae052ea42
#
_entry.id   abd521d00167ea7f9f9c3d7ae052ea42
#
_cell.length_a   1.000
_cell.length_b   1.000
_cell.length_c   1.000
_cell.angle_alpha   90.00
_cell.angle_beta   90.00
_cell.angle_gamma   90.00
#
_symmetry.space_group_name_H-M   'P 1'
#
loop_
_entity.id
_entity.type
_entity.pdbx_description
1 polymer ?
#
loop_
_entity_poly.entity_id
_entity_poly.type
_entity_poly.pdbx_seq_one_letter_code
_entity_poly.pdbx_strand_id
1 'polypeptide(L)'
;MSKDKLSEIGQAIEKAVRNDCEKNITASFSGGIDSALVAFLASKYTNVELIAVGVKDSHDIDAAKSAAKIINLDLTVKELNDEELISEAAILQKKLKLTQFEVGFMLPFWVAAKNAKNKILMCGQGADEVFGGYARFRESMKNNNLDEETKSLLKIIPNREQEISKIFGLKLSCPYLSKDVIQASKLYSQEQHIGVVGKEKLRKAAIGLGLSERIANRKKKAAQYGSGSQKVLKKKYKYLINFEIPFESNKVAESIKKATDPENDGWVESSIEDNIMKAKVKAQNMGSLREAAEDFMSCISVAENVLKK
;
A
#
# COMPACT_ATOMS: atom_id res chain seq x y z
N MET A 1 -19.41 25.44 -9.34
CA MET A 1 -18.56 25.25 -8.14
C MET A 1 -17.82 23.89 -8.06
N SER A 2 -18.37 22.75 -8.51
CA SER A 2 -17.66 21.45 -8.36
C SER A 2 -16.52 21.21 -9.37
N LYS A 3 -16.58 21.78 -10.58
CA LYS A 3 -15.55 21.61 -11.62
C LYS A 3 -14.23 22.30 -11.25
N ASP A 4 -14.28 23.49 -10.62
CA ASP A 4 -13.07 24.23 -10.23
C ASP A 4 -12.23 23.50 -9.18
N LYS A 5 -12.87 22.97 -8.14
CA LYS A 5 -12.17 22.23 -7.07
C LYS A 5 -11.48 20.94 -7.56
N LEU A 6 -12.11 20.20 -8.48
CA LEU A 6 -11.48 19.02 -9.09
C LEU A 6 -10.32 19.42 -10.00
N SER A 7 -10.44 20.54 -10.69
CA SER A 7 -9.35 21.12 -11.47
C SER A 7 -8.16 21.50 -10.57
N GLU A 8 -8.40 22.09 -9.40
CA GLU A 8 -7.34 22.44 -8.43
C GLU A 8 -6.56 21.21 -7.94
N ILE A 9 -7.28 20.12 -7.58
CA ILE A 9 -6.61 18.83 -7.22
C ILE A 9 -5.75 18.33 -8.39
N GLY A 10 -6.33 18.32 -9.59
CA GLY A 10 -5.63 17.89 -10.80
C GLY A 10 -4.37 18.72 -11.08
N GLN A 11 -4.48 20.03 -11.03
CA GLN A 11 -3.37 20.96 -11.23
C GLN A 11 -2.28 20.79 -10.18
N ALA A 12 -2.65 20.59 -8.91
CA ALA A 12 -1.71 20.36 -7.83
C ALA A 12 -0.91 19.04 -8.05
N ILE A 13 -1.60 17.96 -8.45
CA ILE A 13 -0.95 16.68 -8.75
C ILE A 13 -0.02 16.83 -9.97
N GLU A 14 -0.48 17.42 -11.05
CA GLU A 14 0.31 17.63 -12.26
C GLU A 14 1.55 18.49 -12.00
N LYS A 15 1.40 19.58 -11.22
CA LYS A 15 2.52 20.43 -10.78
C LYS A 15 3.53 19.64 -9.95
N ALA A 16 3.06 18.83 -8.99
CA ALA A 16 3.94 18.01 -8.16
C ALA A 16 4.73 17.00 -8.97
N VAL A 17 4.07 16.29 -9.90
CA VAL A 17 4.73 15.36 -10.82
C VAL A 17 5.77 16.09 -11.67
N ARG A 18 5.40 17.20 -12.30
CA ARG A 18 6.30 18.00 -13.15
C ARG A 18 7.54 18.48 -12.42
N ASN A 19 7.40 18.92 -11.17
CA ASN A 19 8.52 19.40 -10.35
C ASN A 19 9.55 18.31 -10.04
N ASP A 20 9.10 17.05 -10.00
CA ASP A 20 9.97 15.90 -9.73
C ASP A 20 10.52 15.26 -11.01
N CYS A 21 10.09 15.70 -12.20
CA CYS A 21 10.59 15.17 -13.47
C CYS A 21 11.99 15.71 -13.79
N GLU A 22 12.91 14.79 -14.08
CA GLU A 22 14.21 15.05 -14.70
C GLU A 22 14.22 14.40 -16.10
N LYS A 23 15.37 14.32 -16.76
CA LYS A 23 15.48 13.82 -18.14
C LYS A 23 14.88 12.42 -18.35
N ASN A 24 15.09 11.53 -17.39
CA ASN A 24 14.55 10.17 -17.40
C ASN A 24 14.18 9.77 -15.98
N ILE A 25 13.06 9.08 -15.81
CA ILE A 25 12.62 8.54 -14.52
C ILE A 25 12.20 7.08 -14.65
N THR A 26 12.26 6.33 -13.53
CA THR A 26 11.61 5.05 -13.37
C THR A 26 10.37 5.23 -12.51
N ALA A 27 9.22 4.68 -12.93
CA ALA A 27 8.00 4.68 -12.14
C ALA A 27 7.69 3.26 -11.63
N SER A 28 7.57 3.10 -10.30
CA SER A 28 7.05 1.87 -9.69
C SER A 28 5.58 1.74 -10.04
N PHE A 29 5.21 0.65 -10.74
CA PHE A 29 3.96 0.58 -11.49
C PHE A 29 3.19 -0.72 -11.21
N SER A 30 2.00 -0.60 -10.62
CA SER A 30 1.07 -1.73 -10.38
C SER A 30 -0.11 -1.76 -11.36
N GLY A 31 -0.21 -0.78 -12.26
CA GLY A 31 -1.36 -0.60 -13.14
C GLY A 31 -2.63 -0.12 -12.41
N GLY A 32 -2.56 0.19 -11.11
CA GLY A 32 -3.61 0.87 -10.36
C GLY A 32 -3.62 2.37 -10.64
N ILE A 33 -4.74 3.04 -10.30
CA ILE A 33 -4.91 4.47 -10.56
C ILE A 33 -3.77 5.32 -10.02
N ASP A 34 -3.23 5.00 -8.83
CA ASP A 34 -2.23 5.80 -8.14
C ASP A 34 -0.92 5.87 -8.94
N SER A 35 -0.38 4.71 -9.30
CA SER A 35 0.84 4.62 -10.09
C SER A 35 0.62 5.03 -11.55
N ALA A 36 -0.57 4.73 -12.11
CA ALA A 36 -0.86 5.05 -13.49
C ALA A 36 -1.02 6.56 -13.73
N LEU A 37 -1.66 7.29 -12.80
CA LEU A 37 -1.82 8.74 -12.96
C LEU A 37 -0.47 9.46 -12.89
N VAL A 38 0.38 9.14 -11.92
CA VAL A 38 1.69 9.80 -11.81
C VAL A 38 2.59 9.47 -13.01
N ALA A 39 2.60 8.22 -13.48
CA ALA A 39 3.36 7.82 -14.65
C ALA A 39 2.85 8.48 -15.94
N PHE A 40 1.53 8.52 -16.15
CA PHE A 40 0.88 9.19 -17.27
C PHE A 40 1.17 10.69 -17.29
N LEU A 41 1.09 11.36 -16.15
CA LEU A 41 1.41 12.79 -16.08
C LEU A 41 2.90 13.04 -16.32
N ALA A 42 3.77 12.24 -15.73
CA ALA A 42 5.21 12.36 -15.92
C ALA A 42 5.62 12.21 -17.39
N SER A 43 4.96 11.32 -18.13
CA SER A 43 5.26 11.10 -19.56
C SER A 43 5.01 12.31 -20.45
N LYS A 44 4.26 13.31 -19.97
CA LYS A 44 4.07 14.59 -20.67
C LYS A 44 5.32 15.49 -20.60
N TYR A 45 6.23 15.21 -19.66
CA TYR A 45 7.37 16.09 -19.34
C TYR A 45 8.73 15.41 -19.48
N THR A 46 8.77 14.07 -19.42
CA THR A 46 10.03 13.31 -19.42
C THR A 46 9.83 11.90 -19.97
N ASN A 47 10.96 11.21 -20.23
CA ASN A 47 10.92 9.78 -20.55
C ASN A 47 10.66 8.98 -19.29
N VAL A 48 9.64 8.12 -19.33
CA VAL A 48 9.21 7.29 -18.21
C VAL A 48 9.40 5.81 -18.56
N GLU A 49 10.19 5.10 -17.78
CA GLU A 49 10.23 3.64 -17.78
C GLU A 49 9.37 3.12 -16.65
N LEU A 50 8.41 2.25 -16.96
CA LEU A 50 7.60 1.59 -15.94
C LEU A 50 8.28 0.32 -15.45
N ILE A 51 8.23 0.06 -14.15
CA ILE A 51 8.66 -1.21 -13.58
C ILE A 51 7.54 -1.82 -12.73
N ALA A 52 7.10 -3.03 -13.11
CA ALA A 52 6.14 -3.83 -12.34
C ALA A 52 6.84 -5.06 -11.76
N VAL A 53 6.47 -5.41 -10.54
CA VAL A 53 7.02 -6.54 -9.79
C VAL A 53 5.91 -7.43 -9.27
N GLY A 54 6.09 -8.74 -9.40
CA GLY A 54 5.16 -9.72 -8.86
C GLY A 54 5.62 -11.14 -9.14
N VAL A 55 4.87 -12.11 -8.66
CA VAL A 55 5.05 -13.52 -9.07
C VAL A 55 4.40 -13.74 -10.43
N LYS A 56 4.81 -14.81 -11.12
CA LYS A 56 4.22 -15.21 -12.39
C LYS A 56 2.69 -15.27 -12.29
N ASP A 57 2.01 -14.76 -13.32
CA ASP A 57 0.55 -14.73 -13.43
C ASP A 57 -0.16 -13.99 -12.28
N SER A 58 0.53 -13.06 -11.63
CA SER A 58 -0.08 -12.24 -10.60
C SER A 58 -0.97 -11.16 -11.19
N HIS A 59 -2.04 -10.86 -10.46
CA HIS A 59 -3.02 -9.85 -10.86
C HIS A 59 -2.40 -8.47 -11.13
N ASP A 60 -1.35 -8.08 -10.41
CA ASP A 60 -0.71 -6.77 -10.61
C ASP A 60 0.14 -6.74 -11.88
N ILE A 61 0.78 -7.87 -12.25
CA ILE A 61 1.50 -7.96 -13.53
C ILE A 61 0.54 -7.82 -14.71
N ASP A 62 -0.58 -8.54 -14.70
CA ASP A 62 -1.58 -8.44 -15.77
C ASP A 62 -2.17 -7.04 -15.88
N ALA A 63 -2.42 -6.45 -14.74
CA ALA A 63 -2.93 -5.10 -14.65
C ALA A 63 -1.91 -4.05 -15.14
N ALA A 64 -0.64 -4.20 -14.75
CA ALA A 64 0.44 -3.33 -15.21
C ALA A 64 0.60 -3.44 -16.72
N LYS A 65 0.63 -4.66 -17.29
CA LYS A 65 0.68 -4.88 -18.74
C LYS A 65 -0.47 -4.19 -19.47
N SER A 66 -1.71 -4.37 -18.96
CA SER A 66 -2.90 -3.74 -19.55
C SER A 66 -2.86 -2.21 -19.45
N ALA A 67 -2.50 -1.67 -18.29
CA ALA A 67 -2.46 -0.22 -18.07
C ALA A 67 -1.33 0.45 -18.85
N ALA A 68 -0.13 -0.15 -18.89
CA ALA A 68 1.01 0.34 -19.67
C ALA A 68 0.67 0.48 -21.16
N LYS A 69 -0.02 -0.53 -21.73
CA LYS A 69 -0.52 -0.49 -23.11
C LYS A 69 -1.52 0.67 -23.33
N ILE A 70 -2.42 0.94 -22.36
CA ILE A 70 -3.40 2.01 -22.49
C ILE A 70 -2.74 3.39 -22.46
N ILE A 71 -1.74 3.59 -21.59
CA ILE A 71 -1.01 4.88 -21.49
C ILE A 71 0.18 4.97 -22.45
N ASN A 72 0.40 3.94 -23.25
CA ASN A 72 1.46 3.85 -24.28
C ASN A 72 2.86 4.14 -23.72
N LEU A 73 3.24 3.42 -22.65
CA LEU A 73 4.58 3.51 -22.04
C LEU A 73 5.24 2.14 -21.95
N ASP A 74 6.57 2.12 -22.08
CA ASP A 74 7.37 0.91 -21.97
C ASP A 74 7.35 0.36 -20.55
N LEU A 75 7.11 -0.95 -20.43
CA LEU A 75 7.01 -1.66 -19.16
C LEU A 75 8.07 -2.75 -19.05
N THR A 76 8.93 -2.62 -18.06
CA THR A 76 9.78 -3.70 -17.58
C THR A 76 9.02 -4.50 -16.52
N VAL A 77 8.89 -5.80 -16.71
CA VAL A 77 8.26 -6.70 -15.74
C VAL A 77 9.35 -7.53 -15.05
N LYS A 78 9.45 -7.43 -13.73
CA LYS A 78 10.29 -8.30 -12.91
C LYS A 78 9.41 -9.36 -12.25
N GLU A 79 9.35 -10.52 -12.86
CA GLU A 79 8.74 -11.70 -12.28
C GLU A 79 9.72 -12.37 -11.31
N LEU A 80 9.24 -12.73 -10.13
CA LEU A 80 9.98 -13.44 -9.10
C LEU A 80 9.47 -14.87 -8.98
N ASN A 81 10.37 -15.83 -8.97
CA ASN A 81 10.04 -17.17 -8.51
C ASN A 81 10.02 -17.20 -6.96
N ASP A 82 9.56 -18.34 -6.38
CA ASP A 82 9.41 -18.49 -4.93
C ASP A 82 10.73 -18.31 -4.18
N GLU A 83 11.85 -18.76 -4.74
CA GLU A 83 13.17 -18.69 -4.11
C GLU A 83 13.73 -17.28 -4.13
N GLU A 84 13.63 -16.59 -5.27
CA GLU A 84 14.00 -15.18 -5.42
C GLU A 84 13.18 -14.29 -4.46
N LEU A 85 11.87 -14.53 -4.39
CA LEU A 85 10.98 -13.77 -3.53
C LEU A 85 11.34 -13.91 -2.05
N ILE A 86 11.61 -15.15 -1.60
CA ILE A 86 12.00 -15.42 -0.21
C ILE A 86 13.37 -14.82 0.11
N SER A 87 14.31 -14.90 -0.82
CA SER A 87 15.63 -14.31 -0.66
C SER A 87 15.56 -12.79 -0.53
N GLU A 88 14.83 -12.12 -1.43
CA GLU A 88 14.65 -10.67 -1.38
C GLU A 88 13.89 -10.23 -0.12
N ALA A 89 12.88 -10.99 0.30
CA ALA A 89 12.15 -10.72 1.54
C ALA A 89 13.06 -10.79 2.78
N ALA A 90 13.93 -11.80 2.86
CA ALA A 90 14.87 -11.93 3.98
C ALA A 90 15.91 -10.80 4.02
N ILE A 91 16.40 -10.37 2.85
CA ILE A 91 17.32 -9.23 2.75
C ILE A 91 16.64 -7.94 3.18
N LEU A 92 15.44 -7.67 2.68
CA LEU A 92 14.64 -6.49 3.02
C LEU A 92 14.35 -6.44 4.53
N GLN A 93 13.87 -7.55 5.10
CA GLN A 93 13.56 -7.65 6.52
C GLN A 93 14.77 -7.34 7.39
N LYS A 94 15.93 -7.93 7.07
CA LYS A 94 17.18 -7.70 7.82
C LYS A 94 17.68 -6.26 7.73
N LYS A 95 17.59 -5.65 6.53
CA LYS A 95 18.11 -4.29 6.30
C LYS A 95 17.28 -3.21 6.98
N LEU A 96 15.95 -3.34 6.97
CA LEU A 96 15.05 -2.31 7.48
C LEU A 96 14.37 -2.72 8.80
N LYS A 97 14.67 -3.89 9.34
CA LYS A 97 14.06 -4.43 10.57
C LYS A 97 12.52 -4.44 10.50
N LEU A 98 11.98 -4.78 9.34
CA LEU A 98 10.55 -4.79 9.10
C LEU A 98 9.89 -6.02 9.73
N THR A 99 8.64 -5.87 10.16
CA THR A 99 7.76 -6.98 10.46
C THR A 99 7.47 -7.79 9.19
N GLN A 100 7.02 -9.03 9.35
CA GLN A 100 6.72 -9.89 8.21
C GLN A 100 5.58 -9.34 7.34
N PHE A 101 4.61 -8.68 7.97
CA PHE A 101 3.53 -7.97 7.29
C PHE A 101 4.09 -6.83 6.42
N GLU A 102 4.96 -5.99 6.98
CA GLU A 102 5.59 -4.90 6.25
C GLU A 102 6.43 -5.37 5.07
N VAL A 103 7.15 -6.48 5.23
CA VAL A 103 7.88 -7.11 4.12
C VAL A 103 6.93 -7.45 2.98
N GLY A 104 5.73 -7.99 3.29
CA GLY A 104 4.77 -8.41 2.27
C GLY A 104 4.34 -7.29 1.33
N PHE A 105 4.12 -6.07 1.84
CA PHE A 105 3.71 -4.95 1.00
C PHE A 105 4.86 -4.07 0.50
N MET A 106 6.03 -4.07 1.19
CA MET A 106 7.20 -3.31 0.75
C MET A 106 8.06 -4.03 -0.28
N LEU A 107 7.96 -5.36 -0.36
CA LEU A 107 8.79 -6.18 -1.25
C LEU A 107 8.67 -5.79 -2.73
N PRO A 108 7.48 -5.53 -3.29
CA PRO A 108 7.40 -5.08 -4.68
C PRO A 108 8.14 -3.76 -4.93
N PHE A 109 8.06 -2.81 -3.98
CA PHE A 109 8.78 -1.55 -4.07
C PHE A 109 10.30 -1.73 -3.92
N TRP A 110 10.75 -2.60 -3.00
CA TRP A 110 12.15 -2.98 -2.83
C TRP A 110 12.76 -3.51 -4.12
N VAL A 111 12.08 -4.47 -4.76
CA VAL A 111 12.56 -5.07 -6.01
C VAL A 111 12.50 -4.06 -7.16
N ALA A 112 11.49 -3.20 -7.21
CA ALA A 112 11.41 -2.11 -8.19
C ALA A 112 12.59 -1.14 -8.03
N ALA A 113 12.91 -0.73 -6.80
CA ALA A 113 14.03 0.15 -6.52
C ALA A 113 15.38 -0.49 -6.89
N LYS A 114 15.57 -1.77 -6.57
CA LYS A 114 16.77 -2.54 -6.93
C LYS A 114 17.02 -2.62 -8.44
N ASN A 115 15.95 -2.61 -9.24
CA ASN A 115 16.01 -2.76 -10.70
C ASN A 115 15.72 -1.44 -11.45
N ALA A 116 15.60 -0.32 -10.73
CA ALA A 116 15.40 0.98 -11.37
C ALA A 116 16.64 1.39 -12.19
N LYS A 117 16.43 1.77 -13.45
CA LYS A 117 17.53 2.18 -14.35
C LYS A 117 17.86 3.67 -14.23
N ASN A 118 16.91 4.46 -13.74
CA ASN A 118 17.05 5.90 -13.63
C ASN A 118 17.24 6.32 -12.17
N LYS A 119 17.84 7.48 -11.94
CA LYS A 119 18.13 7.97 -10.59
C LYS A 119 16.89 8.38 -9.80
N ILE A 120 15.79 8.71 -10.50
CA ILE A 120 14.52 9.04 -9.86
C ILE A 120 13.62 7.82 -9.92
N LEU A 121 13.11 7.42 -8.75
CA LEU A 121 12.05 6.43 -8.61
C LEU A 121 10.78 7.14 -8.16
N MET A 122 9.83 7.29 -9.09
CA MET A 122 8.51 7.86 -8.82
C MET A 122 7.51 6.77 -8.45
N CYS A 123 6.66 7.02 -7.46
CA CYS A 123 5.62 6.08 -7.07
C CYS A 123 4.30 6.76 -6.69
N GLY A 124 3.23 5.97 -6.63
CA GLY A 124 1.89 6.42 -6.26
C GLY A 124 1.63 6.46 -4.74
N GLN A 125 2.68 6.44 -3.92
CA GLN A 125 2.54 6.45 -2.47
C GLN A 125 1.93 7.76 -1.97
N GLY A 126 1.11 7.68 -0.92
CA GLY A 126 0.36 8.81 -0.37
C GLY A 126 -1.05 8.95 -0.93
N ALA A 127 -1.37 8.32 -2.07
CA ALA A 127 -2.70 8.42 -2.67
C ALA A 127 -3.80 7.80 -1.81
N ASP A 128 -3.52 6.72 -1.08
CA ASP A 128 -4.48 6.08 -0.19
C ASP A 128 -4.79 6.95 1.03
N GLU A 129 -3.76 7.57 1.59
CA GLU A 129 -3.84 8.41 2.77
C GLU A 129 -4.53 9.74 2.46
N VAL A 130 -4.14 10.38 1.37
CA VAL A 130 -4.64 11.72 1.00
C VAL A 130 -6.07 11.66 0.45
N PHE A 131 -6.43 10.59 -0.28
CA PHE A 131 -7.70 10.48 -0.99
C PHE A 131 -8.60 9.34 -0.51
N GLY A 132 -8.37 8.79 0.67
CA GLY A 132 -9.28 7.83 1.30
C GLY A 132 -9.35 6.47 0.59
N GLY A 133 -8.19 5.85 0.33
CA GLY A 133 -8.10 4.60 -0.41
C GLY A 133 -8.25 3.33 0.41
N TYR A 134 -8.07 3.37 1.72
CA TYR A 134 -8.13 2.20 2.59
C TYR A 134 -9.56 1.78 2.90
N ALA A 135 -9.84 0.47 2.85
CA ALA A 135 -11.17 -0.06 3.20
C ALA A 135 -11.56 0.26 4.65
N ARG A 136 -10.57 0.22 5.57
CA ARG A 136 -10.76 0.54 6.99
C ARG A 136 -11.21 1.98 7.24
N PHE A 137 -10.89 2.93 6.37
CA PHE A 137 -11.35 4.31 6.51
C PHE A 137 -12.87 4.46 6.54
N ARG A 138 -13.60 3.50 5.96
CA ARG A 138 -15.07 3.47 6.06
C ARG A 138 -15.55 3.13 7.47
N GLU A 139 -14.77 2.36 8.22
CA GLU A 139 -15.04 2.03 9.62
C GLU A 139 -14.63 3.19 10.52
N SER A 140 -13.45 3.77 10.29
CA SER A 140 -12.96 4.96 11.01
C SER A 140 -13.88 6.18 10.86
N MET A 141 -14.55 6.31 9.70
CA MET A 141 -15.61 7.33 9.51
C MET A 141 -16.74 7.18 10.52
N LYS A 142 -17.19 5.95 10.78
CA LYS A 142 -18.31 5.69 11.72
C LYS A 142 -17.95 6.05 13.16
N ASN A 143 -16.64 6.04 13.47
CA ASN A 143 -16.12 6.27 14.82
C ASN A 143 -15.52 7.68 15.01
N ASN A 144 -15.67 8.60 14.04
CA ASN A 144 -15.12 9.96 14.04
C ASN A 144 -13.58 10.06 14.20
N ASN A 145 -12.81 9.01 13.91
CA ASN A 145 -11.35 8.94 14.09
C ASN A 145 -10.55 9.08 12.78
N LEU A 146 -11.22 9.31 11.66
CA LEU A 146 -10.60 9.28 10.33
C LEU A 146 -9.51 10.34 10.12
N ASP A 147 -9.74 11.57 10.60
CA ASP A 147 -8.79 12.67 10.44
C ASP A 147 -7.50 12.45 11.24
N GLU A 148 -7.60 11.89 12.43
CA GLU A 148 -6.44 11.59 13.27
C GLU A 148 -5.63 10.43 12.70
N GLU A 149 -6.30 9.38 12.22
CA GLU A 149 -5.66 8.26 11.54
C GLU A 149 -4.90 8.73 10.29
N THR A 150 -5.55 9.54 9.45
CA THR A 150 -4.92 10.11 8.25
C THR A 150 -3.69 10.95 8.60
N LYS A 151 -3.79 11.84 9.59
CA LYS A 151 -2.66 12.66 10.05
C LYS A 151 -1.50 11.81 10.57
N SER A 152 -1.79 10.74 11.29
CA SER A 152 -0.77 9.83 11.83
C SER A 152 -0.05 9.08 10.73
N LEU A 153 -0.76 8.57 9.73
CA LEU A 153 -0.18 7.90 8.56
C LEU A 153 0.71 8.84 7.74
N LEU A 154 0.27 10.07 7.49
CA LEU A 154 1.07 11.06 6.75
C LEU A 154 2.37 11.48 7.44
N LYS A 155 2.52 11.26 8.75
CA LYS A 155 3.78 11.48 9.47
C LYS A 155 4.80 10.35 9.26
N ILE A 156 4.33 9.15 8.99
CA ILE A 156 5.16 7.95 8.88
C ILE A 156 5.57 7.69 7.43
N ILE A 157 4.68 8.01 6.50
CA ILE A 157 4.90 7.82 5.07
C ILE A 157 5.57 9.09 4.48
N PRO A 158 6.65 8.98 3.67
CA PRO A 158 7.15 7.76 2.99
C PRO A 158 8.48 7.23 3.59
N ASN A 159 8.66 7.21 4.90
CA ASN A 159 9.96 6.95 5.53
C ASN A 159 10.63 5.65 5.03
N ARG A 160 9.87 4.56 4.92
CA ARG A 160 10.40 3.26 4.47
C ARG A 160 10.82 3.28 3.00
N GLU A 161 10.01 3.88 2.16
CA GLU A 161 10.31 4.06 0.73
C GLU A 161 11.55 4.94 0.54
N GLN A 162 11.73 5.95 1.39
CA GLN A 162 12.93 6.79 1.39
C GLN A 162 14.17 6.00 1.78
N GLU A 163 14.09 5.16 2.81
CA GLU A 163 15.22 4.31 3.24
C GLU A 163 15.58 3.30 2.15
N ILE A 164 14.60 2.65 1.54
CA ILE A 164 14.82 1.74 0.41
C ILE A 164 15.49 2.49 -0.74
N SER A 165 14.98 3.65 -1.12
CA SER A 165 15.51 4.43 -2.22
C SER A 165 16.97 4.85 -1.96
N LYS A 166 17.30 5.25 -0.72
CA LYS A 166 18.68 5.57 -0.31
C LYS A 166 19.62 4.37 -0.42
N ILE A 167 19.16 3.15 -0.06
CA ILE A 167 19.99 1.93 -0.17
C ILE A 167 20.44 1.70 -1.62
N PHE A 168 19.60 2.04 -2.59
CA PHE A 168 19.91 1.88 -4.02
C PHE A 168 20.42 3.18 -4.70
N GLY A 169 20.72 4.23 -3.93
CA GLY A 169 21.21 5.50 -4.46
C GLY A 169 20.21 6.26 -5.33
N LEU A 170 18.91 6.07 -5.07
CA LEU A 170 17.80 6.68 -5.80
C LEU A 170 17.23 7.89 -5.08
N LYS A 171 16.72 8.84 -5.85
CA LYS A 171 15.88 9.94 -5.37
C LYS A 171 14.42 9.47 -5.44
N LEU A 172 13.75 9.41 -4.30
CA LEU A 172 12.33 9.06 -4.24
C LEU A 172 11.46 10.26 -4.63
N SER A 173 10.45 10.03 -5.46
CA SER A 173 9.39 10.97 -5.79
C SER A 173 8.03 10.38 -5.39
N CYS A 174 7.31 11.09 -4.50
CA CYS A 174 5.96 10.77 -4.05
C CYS A 174 5.04 11.99 -4.26
N PRO A 175 4.57 12.27 -5.48
CA PRO A 175 3.86 13.50 -5.82
C PRO A 175 2.63 13.75 -4.95
N TYR A 176 1.90 12.70 -4.53
CA TYR A 176 0.71 12.83 -3.68
C TYR A 176 1.01 13.38 -2.27
N LEU A 177 2.26 13.25 -1.81
CA LEU A 177 2.70 13.76 -0.51
C LEU A 177 3.24 15.18 -0.58
N SER A 178 3.18 15.85 -1.72
CA SER A 178 3.55 17.26 -1.84
C SER A 178 2.59 18.15 -1.06
N LYS A 179 3.10 19.25 -0.52
CA LYS A 179 2.30 20.21 0.26
C LYS A 179 1.10 20.73 -0.53
N ASP A 180 1.29 21.01 -1.82
CA ASP A 180 0.24 21.54 -2.69
C ASP A 180 -0.90 20.53 -2.87
N VAL A 181 -0.59 19.25 -3.07
CA VAL A 181 -1.60 18.18 -3.22
C VAL A 181 -2.35 17.94 -1.92
N ILE A 182 -1.64 17.87 -0.79
CA ILE A 182 -2.27 17.73 0.54
C ILE A 182 -3.17 18.94 0.83
N GLN A 183 -2.76 20.15 0.46
CA GLN A 183 -3.61 21.35 0.64
C GLN A 183 -4.82 21.33 -0.27
N ALA A 184 -4.67 20.99 -1.54
CA ALA A 184 -5.77 20.89 -2.49
C ALA A 184 -6.76 19.77 -2.12
N SER A 185 -6.30 18.66 -1.54
CA SER A 185 -7.19 17.60 -1.08
C SER A 185 -8.19 18.07 -0.02
N LYS A 186 -7.81 19.04 0.84
CA LYS A 186 -8.69 19.60 1.88
C LYS A 186 -9.88 20.39 1.36
N LEU A 187 -9.97 20.64 0.05
CA LEU A 187 -11.16 21.21 -0.58
C LEU A 187 -12.39 20.29 -0.49
N TYR A 188 -12.16 19.02 -0.20
CA TYR A 188 -13.18 18.02 0.04
C TYR A 188 -12.97 17.36 1.39
N SER A 189 -14.05 16.92 2.04
CA SER A 189 -13.95 16.13 3.24
C SER A 189 -13.44 14.71 2.94
N GLN A 190 -12.94 14.01 3.95
CA GLN A 190 -12.48 12.63 3.79
C GLN A 190 -13.60 11.69 3.32
N GLU A 191 -14.84 11.89 3.79
CA GLU A 191 -16.00 11.14 3.32
C GLU A 191 -16.23 11.32 1.82
N GLN A 192 -16.06 12.55 1.32
CA GLN A 192 -16.19 12.86 -0.10
C GLN A 192 -15.06 12.24 -0.95
N HIS A 193 -13.86 12.05 -0.37
CA HIS A 193 -12.78 11.33 -1.02
C HIS A 193 -13.05 9.83 -1.06
N ILE A 194 -13.50 9.25 0.04
CA ILE A 194 -13.78 7.81 0.13
C ILE A 194 -14.92 7.45 -0.84
N GLY A 195 -16.05 8.17 -0.80
CA GLY A 195 -17.20 7.91 -1.66
C GLY A 195 -17.63 6.43 -1.64
N VAL A 196 -18.18 5.94 -2.76
CA VAL A 196 -18.68 4.56 -2.88
C VAL A 196 -17.56 3.55 -3.11
N VAL A 197 -16.58 3.90 -3.92
CA VAL A 197 -15.53 2.96 -4.42
C VAL A 197 -14.12 3.25 -3.88
N GLY A 198 -13.96 4.24 -3.05
CA GLY A 198 -12.67 4.76 -2.59
C GLY A 198 -12.00 5.68 -3.61
N LYS A 199 -11.32 6.71 -3.12
CA LYS A 199 -10.60 7.71 -3.94
C LYS A 199 -11.47 8.42 -4.98
N GLU A 200 -12.73 8.66 -4.68
CA GLU A 200 -13.68 9.15 -5.68
C GLU A 200 -13.23 10.47 -6.33
N LYS A 201 -12.66 11.40 -5.54
CA LYS A 201 -12.18 12.67 -6.08
C LYS A 201 -10.92 12.52 -6.90
N LEU A 202 -10.00 11.63 -6.50
CA LEU A 202 -8.81 11.30 -7.30
C LEU A 202 -9.20 10.68 -8.65
N ARG A 203 -10.17 9.75 -8.68
CA ARG A 203 -10.64 9.12 -9.91
C ARG A 203 -11.23 10.17 -10.88
N LYS A 204 -12.06 11.06 -10.38
CA LYS A 204 -12.65 12.15 -11.20
C LYS A 204 -11.57 13.11 -11.69
N ALA A 205 -10.61 13.50 -10.84
CA ALA A 205 -9.50 14.36 -11.24
C ALA A 205 -8.61 13.67 -12.30
N ALA A 206 -8.32 12.39 -12.13
CA ALA A 206 -7.51 11.61 -13.08
C ALA A 206 -8.16 11.55 -14.48
N ILE A 207 -9.48 11.31 -14.54
CA ILE A 207 -10.22 11.34 -15.81
C ILE A 207 -10.17 12.74 -16.42
N GLY A 208 -10.36 13.79 -15.63
CA GLY A 208 -10.25 15.18 -16.07
C GLY A 208 -8.87 15.57 -16.60
N LEU A 209 -7.81 14.91 -16.15
CA LEU A 209 -6.43 15.06 -16.64
C LEU A 209 -6.13 14.23 -17.88
N GLY A 210 -7.07 13.39 -18.34
CA GLY A 210 -6.97 12.56 -19.53
C GLY A 210 -6.56 11.10 -19.30
N LEU A 211 -6.48 10.65 -18.03
CA LEU A 211 -6.29 9.22 -17.76
C LEU A 211 -7.54 8.43 -18.17
N SER A 212 -7.34 7.31 -18.87
CA SER A 212 -8.44 6.44 -19.29
C SER A 212 -9.34 6.01 -18.12
N GLU A 213 -10.66 6.12 -18.30
CA GLU A 213 -11.66 5.65 -17.34
C GLU A 213 -11.47 4.17 -16.97
N ARG A 214 -11.00 3.35 -17.90
CA ARG A 214 -10.72 1.93 -17.67
C ARG A 214 -9.67 1.73 -16.58
N ILE A 215 -8.67 2.60 -16.49
CA ILE A 215 -7.67 2.60 -15.41
C ILE A 215 -8.22 3.27 -14.17
N ALA A 216 -8.81 4.45 -14.34
CA ALA A 216 -9.31 5.26 -13.22
C ALA A 216 -10.37 4.51 -12.38
N ASN A 217 -11.25 3.72 -13.00
CA ASN A 217 -12.34 3.01 -12.33
C ASN A 217 -12.00 1.55 -11.94
N ARG A 218 -10.77 1.10 -12.19
CA ARG A 218 -10.37 -0.25 -11.80
C ARG A 218 -10.44 -0.43 -10.28
N LYS A 219 -10.98 -1.58 -9.84
CA LYS A 219 -10.96 -1.98 -8.42
C LYS A 219 -9.53 -2.28 -7.97
N LYS A 220 -9.11 -1.71 -6.84
CA LYS A 220 -7.80 -1.95 -6.24
C LYS A 220 -7.75 -3.28 -5.51
N LYS A 221 -6.60 -3.97 -5.60
CA LYS A 221 -6.15 -4.97 -4.63
C LYS A 221 -4.94 -4.41 -3.89
N ALA A 222 -4.79 -4.72 -2.60
CA ALA A 222 -3.61 -4.29 -1.86
C ALA A 222 -2.34 -4.96 -2.43
N ALA A 223 -1.19 -4.26 -2.38
CA ALA A 223 0.04 -4.66 -3.06
C ALA A 223 0.50 -6.09 -2.74
N GLN A 224 0.39 -6.51 -1.48
CA GLN A 224 0.76 -7.87 -1.06
C GLN A 224 -0.10 -8.98 -1.69
N TYR A 225 -1.36 -8.69 -2.00
CA TYR A 225 -2.28 -9.63 -2.67
C TYR A 225 -2.17 -9.55 -4.18
N GLY A 226 -2.07 -8.33 -4.71
CA GLY A 226 -1.99 -8.09 -6.15
C GLY A 226 -0.71 -8.64 -6.76
N SER A 227 0.44 -8.45 -6.10
CA SER A 227 1.75 -8.97 -6.52
C SER A 227 1.91 -10.48 -6.32
N GLY A 228 1.05 -11.11 -5.50
CA GLY A 228 1.15 -12.52 -5.11
C GLY A 228 2.24 -12.82 -4.06
N SER A 229 3.01 -11.82 -3.61
CA SER A 229 4.11 -11.98 -2.67
C SER A 229 3.68 -12.68 -1.39
N GLN A 230 2.56 -12.29 -0.80
CA GLN A 230 2.09 -12.86 0.45
C GLN A 230 1.67 -14.33 0.32
N LYS A 231 1.12 -14.73 -0.84
CA LYS A 231 0.75 -16.14 -1.09
C LYS A 231 1.97 -17.05 -1.06
N VAL A 232 3.12 -16.59 -1.56
CA VAL A 232 4.38 -17.33 -1.54
C VAL A 232 4.98 -17.34 -0.14
N LEU A 233 5.01 -16.19 0.54
CA LEU A 233 5.52 -16.08 1.91
C LEU A 233 4.74 -16.95 2.90
N LYS A 234 3.42 -17.09 2.74
CA LYS A 234 2.56 -17.98 3.53
C LYS A 234 2.94 -19.47 3.39
N LYS A 235 3.34 -19.92 2.21
CA LYS A 235 3.56 -21.35 1.93
C LYS A 235 4.79 -21.97 2.62
N LYS A 236 5.71 -21.18 3.12
CA LYS A 236 7.03 -21.64 3.62
C LYS A 236 7.29 -21.36 5.11
N TYR A 237 6.25 -21.23 5.93
CA TYR A 237 6.46 -21.11 7.38
C TYR A 237 6.97 -22.43 7.97
N LYS A 238 8.14 -22.38 8.64
CA LYS A 238 8.75 -23.55 9.32
C LYS A 238 8.42 -23.61 10.79
N TYR A 239 8.04 -22.48 11.38
CA TYR A 239 7.80 -22.32 12.81
C TYR A 239 6.42 -21.76 13.04
N LEU A 240 5.78 -22.18 14.11
CA LEU A 240 4.46 -21.69 14.52
C LEU A 240 4.36 -21.58 16.04
N ILE A 241 3.55 -20.60 16.51
CA ILE A 241 3.08 -20.50 17.88
C ILE A 241 1.56 -20.54 17.84
N ASN A 242 0.97 -21.33 18.74
CA ASN A 242 -0.46 -21.30 18.97
C ASN A 242 -0.74 -20.48 20.25
N PHE A 243 -1.74 -19.60 20.17
CA PHE A 243 -2.27 -18.83 21.29
C PHE A 243 -3.69 -19.27 21.57
N GLU A 244 -4.04 -19.34 22.83
CA GLU A 244 -5.41 -19.42 23.33
C GLU A 244 -5.62 -18.27 24.30
N ILE A 245 -6.42 -17.30 23.89
CA ILE A 245 -6.61 -16.04 24.62
C ILE A 245 -8.06 -15.95 25.04
N PRO A 246 -8.36 -16.11 26.36
CA PRO A 246 -9.70 -15.98 26.87
C PRO A 246 -10.10 -14.50 26.98
N PHE A 247 -11.36 -14.20 26.67
CA PHE A 247 -11.98 -12.90 26.86
C PHE A 247 -13.20 -12.99 27.78
N GLU A 248 -13.71 -11.84 28.21
CA GLU A 248 -14.86 -11.77 29.12
C GLU A 248 -16.14 -12.32 28.49
N SER A 249 -16.27 -12.26 27.16
CA SER A 249 -17.41 -12.79 26.42
C SER A 249 -17.06 -13.06 24.95
N ASN A 250 -17.87 -13.92 24.30
CA ASN A 250 -17.76 -14.17 22.85
C ASN A 250 -17.84 -12.87 22.04
N LYS A 251 -18.75 -11.95 22.41
CA LYS A 251 -18.90 -10.66 21.71
C LYS A 251 -17.63 -9.81 21.77
N VAL A 252 -16.92 -9.80 22.89
CA VAL A 252 -15.62 -9.10 23.02
C VAL A 252 -14.57 -9.78 22.16
N ALA A 253 -14.48 -11.12 22.21
CA ALA A 253 -13.55 -11.90 21.39
C ALA A 253 -13.73 -11.65 19.89
N GLU A 254 -14.98 -11.68 19.41
CA GLU A 254 -15.32 -11.39 18.01
C GLU A 254 -14.98 -9.95 17.60
N SER A 255 -15.24 -8.98 18.48
CA SER A 255 -14.92 -7.58 18.20
C SER A 255 -13.41 -7.36 18.08
N ILE A 256 -12.62 -7.96 18.97
CA ILE A 256 -11.15 -7.90 18.92
C ILE A 256 -10.62 -8.60 17.68
N LYS A 257 -11.11 -9.81 17.38
CA LYS A 257 -10.76 -10.53 16.17
C LYS A 257 -11.01 -9.68 14.93
N LYS A 258 -12.18 -9.10 14.79
CA LYS A 258 -12.54 -8.25 13.65
C LYS A 258 -11.65 -7.01 13.53
N ALA A 259 -11.23 -6.43 14.66
CA ALA A 259 -10.33 -5.29 14.68
C ALA A 259 -8.89 -5.66 14.27
N THR A 260 -8.44 -6.87 14.62
CA THR A 260 -7.06 -7.32 14.38
C THR A 260 -6.88 -8.10 13.06
N ASP A 261 -7.92 -8.73 12.53
CA ASP A 261 -7.84 -9.53 11.27
C ASP A 261 -7.19 -8.78 10.10
N PRO A 262 -7.47 -7.49 9.84
CA PRO A 262 -6.83 -6.78 8.73
C PRO A 262 -5.30 -6.67 8.85
N GLU A 263 -4.78 -6.57 10.07
CA GLU A 263 -3.34 -6.48 10.36
C GLU A 263 -2.68 -7.88 10.36
N ASN A 264 -3.45 -8.90 10.69
CA ASN A 264 -3.00 -10.29 10.87
C ASN A 264 -3.06 -11.12 9.58
N ASP A 265 -3.70 -10.61 8.52
CA ASP A 265 -3.93 -11.41 7.33
C ASP A 265 -2.62 -11.88 6.71
N GLY A 266 -2.48 -13.18 6.71
CA GLY A 266 -1.39 -13.88 6.05
C GLY A 266 -0.34 -14.53 6.94
N TRP A 267 -0.21 -14.12 8.17
CA TRP A 267 0.77 -14.65 9.12
C TRP A 267 0.16 -15.08 10.44
N VAL A 268 -1.07 -14.65 10.72
CA VAL A 268 -1.90 -15.17 11.81
C VAL A 268 -3.18 -15.76 11.23
N GLU A 269 -3.49 -16.98 11.61
CA GLU A 269 -4.81 -17.59 11.43
C GLU A 269 -5.52 -17.56 12.78
N SER A 270 -6.69 -16.92 12.87
CA SER A 270 -7.45 -16.83 14.12
C SER A 270 -8.88 -17.31 13.95
N SER A 271 -9.41 -17.93 15.01
CA SER A 271 -10.79 -18.36 15.15
C SER A 271 -11.28 -18.07 16.56
N ILE A 272 -12.60 -17.99 16.74
CA ILE A 272 -13.23 -17.87 18.05
C ILE A 272 -13.98 -19.18 18.33
N GLU A 273 -13.74 -19.75 19.51
CA GLU A 273 -14.51 -20.84 20.07
C GLU A 273 -14.99 -20.39 21.46
N ASP A 274 -16.28 -20.23 21.63
CA ASP A 274 -16.91 -19.62 22.80
C ASP A 274 -16.37 -18.20 23.04
N ASN A 275 -15.66 -17.98 24.14
CA ASN A 275 -15.01 -16.72 24.46
C ASN A 275 -13.47 -16.79 24.34
N ILE A 276 -12.95 -17.81 23.68
CA ILE A 276 -11.49 -18.02 23.49
C ILE A 276 -11.14 -17.74 22.06
N MET A 277 -10.18 -16.83 21.85
CA MET A 277 -9.52 -16.66 20.56
C MET A 277 -8.38 -17.67 20.43
N LYS A 278 -8.50 -18.59 19.49
CA LYS A 278 -7.41 -19.47 19.07
C LYS A 278 -6.69 -18.82 17.90
N ALA A 279 -5.40 -18.54 18.05
CA ALA A 279 -4.61 -17.93 17.00
C ALA A 279 -3.35 -18.76 16.73
N LYS A 280 -2.99 -18.89 15.46
CA LYS A 280 -1.79 -19.55 14.98
C LYS A 280 -0.89 -18.55 14.25
N VAL A 281 0.18 -18.14 14.91
CA VAL A 281 1.21 -17.26 14.34
C VAL A 281 2.28 -18.12 13.66
N LYS A 282 2.66 -17.78 12.44
CA LYS A 282 3.57 -18.54 11.58
C LYS A 282 4.73 -17.69 11.12
N ALA A 283 5.95 -18.27 11.08
CA ALA A 283 7.13 -17.57 10.55
C ALA A 283 8.16 -18.52 9.92
N GLN A 284 9.10 -17.96 9.18
CA GLN A 284 10.17 -18.72 8.50
C GLN A 284 11.35 -19.04 9.42
N ASN A 285 11.58 -18.23 10.44
CA ASN A 285 12.65 -18.40 11.43
C ASN A 285 12.17 -17.96 12.83
N MET A 286 12.92 -18.34 13.87
CA MET A 286 12.55 -18.07 15.26
C MET A 286 12.52 -16.57 15.60
N GLY A 287 13.42 -15.75 15.03
CA GLY A 287 13.43 -14.30 15.25
C GLY A 287 12.15 -13.67 14.72
N SER A 288 11.81 -13.94 13.47
CA SER A 288 10.55 -13.47 12.86
C SER A 288 9.31 -14.03 13.56
N LEU A 289 9.38 -15.25 14.11
CA LEU A 289 8.25 -15.81 14.88
C LEU A 289 8.01 -15.03 16.17
N ARG A 290 9.08 -14.67 16.85
CA ARG A 290 9.01 -13.85 18.07
C ARG A 290 8.44 -12.46 17.77
N GLU A 291 9.01 -11.77 16.78
CA GLU A 291 8.54 -10.43 16.37
C GLU A 291 7.04 -10.47 15.97
N ALA A 292 6.65 -11.46 15.19
CA ALA A 292 5.25 -11.62 14.77
C ALA A 292 4.32 -11.92 15.95
N ALA A 293 4.76 -12.71 16.92
CA ALA A 293 3.99 -12.98 18.13
C ALA A 293 3.86 -11.75 19.02
N GLU A 294 4.92 -10.98 19.20
CA GLU A 294 4.92 -9.71 19.94
C GLU A 294 3.99 -8.68 19.28
N ASP A 295 4.02 -8.55 17.96
CA ASP A 295 3.17 -7.66 17.18
C ASP A 295 1.68 -8.05 17.28
N PHE A 296 1.37 -9.35 17.13
CA PHE A 296 0.02 -9.88 17.32
C PHE A 296 -0.54 -9.55 18.70
N MET A 297 0.22 -9.79 19.77
CA MET A 297 -0.20 -9.50 21.14
C MET A 297 -0.37 -8.00 21.37
N SER A 298 0.46 -7.17 20.75
CA SER A 298 0.34 -5.71 20.80
C SER A 298 -0.96 -5.22 20.14
N CYS A 299 -1.31 -5.77 18.96
CA CYS A 299 -2.57 -5.46 18.28
C CYS A 299 -3.80 -5.82 19.14
N ILE A 300 -3.77 -7.00 19.80
CA ILE A 300 -4.84 -7.40 20.72
C ILE A 300 -4.94 -6.44 21.90
N SER A 301 -3.82 -6.10 22.53
CA SER A 301 -3.80 -5.18 23.69
C SER A 301 -4.36 -3.79 23.32
N VAL A 302 -4.03 -3.28 22.12
CA VAL A 302 -4.58 -2.01 21.63
C VAL A 302 -6.09 -2.13 21.42
N ALA A 303 -6.57 -3.21 20.80
CA ALA A 303 -7.99 -3.44 20.56
C ALA A 303 -8.78 -3.57 21.88
N GLU A 304 -8.25 -4.28 22.88
CA GLU A 304 -8.85 -4.37 24.23
C GLU A 304 -8.96 -3.01 24.91
N ASN A 305 -7.90 -2.20 24.85
CA ASN A 305 -7.90 -0.87 25.46
C ASN A 305 -8.91 0.09 24.82
N VAL A 306 -9.21 -0.10 23.54
CA VAL A 306 -10.25 0.68 22.83
C VAL A 306 -11.66 0.24 23.24
N LEU A 307 -11.88 -1.05 23.51
CA LEU A 307 -13.17 -1.57 23.91
C LEU A 307 -13.53 -1.30 25.39
N LYS A 308 -12.53 -1.04 26.24
CA LYS A 308 -12.73 -0.71 27.67
C LYS A 308 -13.03 0.79 27.92
N LYS A 309 -12.98 1.62 26.89
CA LYS A 309 -13.37 3.05 26.91
C LYS A 309 -14.77 3.24 26.36
#